data_18ca152e89cd6cb12e6b054ab1709704
#
_entry.id   18ca152e89cd6cb12e6b054ab1709704
#
_cell.length_a   1.000
_cell.length_b   1.000
_cell.length_c   1.000
_cell.angle_alpha   90.00
_cell.angle_beta   90.00
_cell.angle_gamma   90.00
#
_symmetry.space_group_name_H-M   'P 1'
#
loop_
_entity.id
_entity.type
_entity.pdbx_description
1 polymer ?
#
loop_
_entity_poly.entity_id
_entity_poly.type
_entity_poly.pdbx_seq_one_letter_code
_entity_poly.pdbx_strand_id
1 'polypeptide(L)'
;MREILAILEQDARTPPERIAALLGKDVEWVRQSIRELEERGVIRRYKTVIDWERFGDERVYAFIDVSVTPERGAGFDDVAERIYRFPEVRSVFLVSGGHDLRVIVEGANIKEVANFVAEKLATIDRVTSTDTHFLLKRYKDDGDIFVAEPEANHRLMVAP
;
A
#
# COMPACT_ATOMS: atom_id res chain seq x y z
N MET A 1 -14.31 -4.87 -19.26
CA MET A 1 -13.01 -4.94 -18.53
C MET A 1 -13.00 -4.15 -17.21
N ARG A 2 -13.49 -2.90 -17.16
CA ARG A 2 -13.51 -2.12 -15.90
C ARG A 2 -14.27 -2.82 -14.77
N GLU A 3 -15.39 -3.46 -15.07
CA GLU A 3 -16.20 -4.22 -14.09
C GLU A 3 -15.46 -5.45 -13.56
N ILE A 4 -14.66 -6.13 -14.39
CA ILE A 4 -13.78 -7.23 -13.94
C ILE A 4 -12.76 -6.71 -12.93
N LEU A 5 -12.12 -5.57 -13.22
CA LEU A 5 -11.16 -4.96 -12.31
C LEU A 5 -11.80 -4.58 -10.98
N ALA A 6 -13.01 -3.98 -11.00
CA ALA A 6 -13.72 -3.60 -9.79
C ALA A 6 -14.08 -4.81 -8.89
N ILE A 7 -14.42 -5.95 -9.49
CA ILE A 7 -14.69 -7.19 -8.74
C ILE A 7 -13.38 -7.75 -8.15
N LEU A 8 -12.30 -7.82 -8.94
CA LEU A 8 -11.01 -8.33 -8.50
C LEU A 8 -10.31 -7.42 -7.48
N GLU A 9 -10.56 -6.11 -7.52
CA GLU A 9 -10.07 -5.15 -6.54
C GLU A 9 -10.72 -5.37 -5.17
N GLN A 10 -12.00 -5.75 -5.13
CA GLN A 10 -12.69 -6.09 -3.88
C GLN A 10 -12.32 -7.48 -3.35
N ASP A 11 -12.25 -8.47 -4.23
CA ASP A 11 -11.85 -9.84 -3.88
C ASP A 11 -11.07 -10.48 -5.04
N ALA A 12 -9.76 -10.43 -4.91
CA ALA A 12 -8.82 -11.01 -5.87
C ALA A 12 -8.95 -12.54 -6.04
N ARG A 13 -9.71 -13.22 -5.16
CA ARG A 13 -9.97 -14.66 -5.21
C ARG A 13 -11.24 -15.01 -5.97
N THR A 14 -12.00 -14.01 -6.44
CA THR A 14 -13.23 -14.28 -7.21
C THR A 14 -12.88 -15.03 -8.50
N PRO A 15 -13.37 -16.26 -8.69
CA PRO A 15 -13.02 -17.06 -9.87
C PRO A 15 -13.71 -16.53 -11.13
N PRO A 16 -13.13 -16.76 -12.33
CA PRO A 16 -13.68 -16.30 -13.61
C PRO A 16 -15.13 -16.69 -13.84
N GLU A 17 -15.54 -17.88 -13.40
CA GLU A 17 -16.91 -18.40 -13.49
C GLU A 17 -17.90 -17.50 -12.71
N ARG A 18 -17.49 -17.06 -11.52
CA ARG A 18 -18.30 -16.16 -10.70
C ARG A 18 -18.40 -14.78 -11.31
N ILE A 19 -17.28 -14.26 -11.83
CA ILE A 19 -17.25 -12.97 -12.54
C ILE A 19 -18.15 -13.01 -13.76
N ALA A 20 -18.08 -14.08 -14.56
CA ALA A 20 -18.92 -14.30 -15.72
C ALA A 20 -20.41 -14.28 -15.37
N ALA A 21 -20.80 -14.99 -14.32
CA ALA A 21 -22.17 -15.02 -13.81
C ALA A 21 -22.66 -13.64 -13.37
N LEU A 22 -21.82 -12.87 -12.64
CA LEU A 22 -22.16 -11.52 -12.17
C LEU A 22 -22.35 -10.52 -13.33
N LEU A 23 -21.55 -10.67 -14.39
CA LEU A 23 -21.56 -9.74 -15.53
C LEU A 23 -22.46 -10.19 -16.68
N GLY A 24 -23.03 -11.40 -16.63
CA GLY A 24 -23.79 -11.98 -17.73
C GLY A 24 -22.94 -12.18 -18.99
N LYS A 25 -21.65 -12.58 -18.80
CA LYS A 25 -20.67 -12.77 -19.87
C LYS A 25 -20.25 -14.23 -19.96
N ASP A 26 -19.65 -14.59 -21.10
CA ASP A 26 -19.02 -15.90 -21.28
C ASP A 26 -17.76 -16.03 -20.41
N VAL A 27 -17.52 -17.23 -19.85
CA VAL A 27 -16.38 -17.48 -18.95
C VAL A 27 -15.04 -17.35 -19.69
N GLU A 28 -14.97 -17.83 -20.94
CA GLU A 28 -13.73 -17.73 -21.72
C GLU A 28 -13.41 -16.29 -22.07
N TRP A 29 -14.43 -15.47 -22.33
CA TRP A 29 -14.26 -14.03 -22.51
C TRP A 29 -13.69 -13.38 -21.26
N VAL A 30 -14.16 -13.74 -20.05
CA VAL A 30 -13.64 -13.22 -18.77
C VAL A 30 -12.18 -13.66 -18.60
N ARG A 31 -11.86 -14.92 -18.81
CA ARG A 31 -10.49 -15.45 -18.71
C ARG A 31 -9.53 -14.73 -19.67
N GLN A 32 -9.97 -14.53 -20.91
CA GLN A 32 -9.16 -13.82 -21.91
C GLN A 32 -8.96 -12.35 -21.52
N SER A 33 -10.02 -11.71 -21.00
CA SER A 33 -9.93 -10.31 -20.53
C SER A 33 -8.94 -10.16 -19.36
N ILE A 34 -8.94 -11.10 -18.42
CA ILE A 34 -7.99 -11.10 -17.29
C ILE A 34 -6.55 -11.26 -17.82
N ARG A 35 -6.28 -12.23 -18.68
CA ARG A 35 -4.95 -12.42 -19.27
C ARG A 35 -4.46 -11.15 -20.00
N GLU A 36 -5.32 -10.54 -20.80
CA GLU A 36 -4.96 -9.29 -21.48
C GLU A 36 -4.61 -8.16 -20.49
N LEU A 37 -5.35 -8.04 -19.38
CA LEU A 37 -5.07 -7.03 -18.36
C LEU A 37 -3.76 -7.31 -17.61
N GLU A 38 -3.41 -8.57 -17.40
CA GLU A 38 -2.12 -9.01 -16.83
C GLU A 38 -0.96 -8.73 -17.79
N GLU A 39 -1.08 -9.13 -19.06
CA GLU A 39 -0.06 -8.91 -20.09
C GLU A 39 0.22 -7.41 -20.32
N ARG A 40 -0.80 -6.58 -20.26
CA ARG A 40 -0.69 -5.13 -20.34
C ARG A 40 -0.17 -4.48 -19.05
N GLY A 41 0.04 -5.27 -17.99
CA GLY A 41 0.47 -4.78 -16.69
C GLY A 41 -0.55 -3.88 -15.98
N VAL A 42 -1.81 -3.91 -16.38
CA VAL A 42 -2.92 -3.24 -15.66
C VAL A 42 -3.17 -3.97 -14.35
N ILE A 43 -3.26 -5.30 -14.38
CA ILE A 43 -3.18 -6.13 -13.18
C ILE A 43 -1.70 -6.40 -12.91
N ARG A 44 -1.16 -5.75 -11.90
CA ARG A 44 0.26 -5.86 -11.54
C ARG A 44 0.56 -7.15 -10.78
N ARG A 45 -0.33 -7.53 -9.88
CA ARG A 45 -0.30 -8.75 -9.04
C ARG A 45 -1.57 -8.88 -8.22
N TYR A 46 -1.82 -10.07 -7.72
CA TYR A 46 -2.83 -10.33 -6.70
C TYR A 46 -2.18 -10.24 -5.31
N LYS A 47 -2.84 -9.55 -4.39
CA LYS A 47 -2.31 -9.30 -3.04
C LYS A 47 -3.39 -9.55 -2.01
N THR A 48 -3.01 -10.11 -0.88
CA THR A 48 -3.87 -10.26 0.29
C THR A 48 -3.62 -9.10 1.25
N VAL A 49 -4.69 -8.49 1.76
CA VAL A 49 -4.62 -7.55 2.89
C VAL A 49 -4.53 -8.36 4.18
N ILE A 50 -3.52 -8.07 4.98
CA ILE A 50 -3.23 -8.80 6.22
C ILE A 50 -3.14 -7.81 7.37
N ASP A 51 -3.90 -8.07 8.42
CA ASP A 51 -3.76 -7.38 9.71
C ASP A 51 -2.65 -8.07 10.53
N TRP A 52 -1.43 -7.55 10.37
CA TRP A 52 -0.25 -8.08 11.04
C TRP A 52 -0.27 -7.86 12.55
N GLU A 53 -0.87 -6.75 13.00
CA GLU A 53 -1.04 -6.46 14.43
C GLU A 53 -1.96 -7.50 15.08
N ARG A 54 -3.08 -7.83 14.43
CA ARG A 54 -4.00 -8.88 14.89
C ARG A 54 -3.38 -10.29 14.84
N PHE A 55 -2.45 -10.51 13.91
CA PHE A 55 -1.67 -11.76 13.84
C PHE A 55 -0.63 -11.85 14.96
N GLY A 56 -0.26 -10.73 15.60
CA GLY A 56 0.74 -10.66 16.67
C GLY A 56 2.15 -10.33 16.17
N ASP A 57 2.29 -9.85 14.95
CA ASP A 57 3.57 -9.37 14.38
C ASP A 57 3.56 -7.83 14.41
N GLU A 58 4.09 -7.27 15.49
CA GLU A 58 4.16 -5.82 15.70
C GLU A 58 5.28 -5.22 14.83
N ARG A 59 4.88 -4.62 13.71
CA ARG A 59 5.79 -3.88 12.82
C ARG A 59 5.60 -2.39 12.98
N VAL A 60 6.71 -1.68 12.88
CA VAL A 60 6.72 -0.23 12.90
C VAL A 60 6.67 0.30 11.48
N TYR A 61 5.71 1.17 11.22
CA TYR A 61 5.58 1.89 9.96
C TYR A 61 5.89 3.36 10.18
N ALA A 62 6.53 3.98 9.20
CA ALA A 62 6.75 5.42 9.20
C ALA A 62 6.46 6.02 7.83
N PHE A 63 5.89 7.23 7.85
CA PHE A 63 5.78 8.11 6.70
C PHE A 63 6.94 9.09 6.76
N ILE A 64 7.76 9.11 5.72
CA ILE A 64 8.93 9.96 5.66
C ILE A 64 8.75 10.94 4.51
N ASP A 65 8.67 12.21 4.84
CA ASP A 65 8.67 13.28 3.87
C ASP A 65 10.11 13.66 3.53
N VAL A 66 10.44 13.67 2.25
CA VAL A 66 11.81 13.87 1.74
C VAL A 66 11.84 15.07 0.80
N SER A 67 12.74 15.99 1.06
CA SER A 67 13.05 17.11 0.17
C SER A 67 14.24 16.76 -0.68
N VAL A 68 14.15 17.07 -1.97
CA VAL A 68 15.17 16.72 -2.96
C VAL A 68 15.49 17.94 -3.82
N THR A 69 16.76 18.20 -4.05
CA THR A 69 17.16 19.18 -5.05
C THR A 69 16.97 18.61 -6.45
N PRO A 70 16.07 19.16 -7.30
CA PRO A 70 15.84 18.66 -8.64
C PRO A 70 17.05 18.97 -9.53
N GLU A 71 17.37 18.05 -10.42
CA GLU A 71 18.41 18.21 -11.43
C GLU A 71 17.80 18.34 -12.82
N ARG A 72 18.40 19.16 -13.67
CA ARG A 72 17.96 19.31 -15.06
C ARG A 72 18.09 17.97 -15.80
N GLY A 73 16.97 17.50 -16.35
CA GLY A 73 16.90 16.29 -17.16
C GLY A 73 16.61 15.00 -16.39
N ALA A 74 16.92 14.90 -15.09
CA ALA A 74 16.63 13.72 -14.27
C ALA A 74 15.45 13.94 -13.29
N GLY A 75 15.12 15.20 -12.98
CA GLY A 75 14.03 15.53 -12.07
C GLY A 75 14.19 14.88 -10.69
N PHE A 76 13.17 14.16 -10.27
CA PHE A 76 13.12 13.40 -9.00
C PHE A 76 13.26 11.90 -9.22
N ASP A 77 13.16 11.42 -10.46
CA ASP A 77 12.96 9.99 -10.76
C ASP A 77 14.15 9.13 -10.34
N ASP A 78 15.37 9.58 -10.52
CA ASP A 78 16.57 8.83 -10.13
C ASP A 78 16.75 8.73 -8.60
N VAL A 79 16.34 9.76 -7.84
CA VAL A 79 16.32 9.69 -6.37
C VAL A 79 15.21 8.72 -5.92
N ALA A 80 14.02 8.82 -6.50
CA ALA A 80 12.92 7.90 -6.22
C ALA A 80 13.31 6.44 -6.53
N GLU A 81 14.04 6.21 -7.66
CA GLU A 81 14.53 4.90 -8.04
C GLU A 81 15.50 4.31 -7.01
N ARG A 82 16.41 5.09 -6.49
CA ARG A 82 17.32 4.65 -5.43
C ARG A 82 16.56 4.30 -4.16
N ILE A 83 15.55 5.10 -3.79
CA ILE A 83 14.74 4.89 -2.59
C ILE A 83 13.92 3.61 -2.70
N TYR A 84 13.16 3.38 -3.79
CA TYR A 84 12.26 2.23 -3.87
C TYR A 84 12.99 0.88 -4.00
N ARG A 85 14.30 0.87 -4.23
CA ARG A 85 15.11 -0.36 -4.25
C ARG A 85 15.44 -0.90 -2.86
N PHE A 86 15.28 -0.09 -1.81
CA PHE A 86 15.51 -0.58 -0.46
C PHE A 86 14.39 -1.51 0.00
N PRO A 87 14.71 -2.66 0.62
CA PRO A 87 13.70 -3.62 1.05
C PRO A 87 12.78 -3.10 2.16
N GLU A 88 13.24 -2.13 2.95
CA GLU A 88 12.48 -1.46 3.99
C GLU A 88 11.36 -0.57 3.42
N VAL A 89 11.49 -0.16 2.15
CA VAL A 89 10.58 0.76 1.50
C VAL A 89 9.37 0.02 0.94
N ARG A 90 8.20 0.42 1.39
CA ARG A 90 6.92 -0.12 0.94
C ARG A 90 6.30 0.70 -0.19
N SER A 91 6.46 2.01 -0.15
CA SER A 91 5.91 2.91 -1.15
C SER A 91 6.75 4.17 -1.29
N VAL A 92 6.77 4.73 -2.49
CA VAL A 92 7.37 6.03 -2.80
C VAL A 92 6.41 6.79 -3.71
N PHE A 93 6.13 8.03 -3.36
CA PHE A 93 5.25 8.91 -4.11
C PHE A 93 5.92 10.25 -4.33
N LEU A 94 5.79 10.83 -5.53
CA LEU A 94 6.04 12.24 -5.75
C LEU A 94 4.77 13.00 -5.30
N VAL A 95 4.93 13.98 -4.45
CA VAL A 95 3.81 14.72 -3.85
C VAL A 95 3.96 16.21 -4.10
N SER A 96 2.84 16.93 -4.11
CA SER A 96 2.82 18.38 -4.09
C SER A 96 2.82 18.89 -2.65
N GLY A 97 3.44 20.03 -2.38
CA GLY A 97 3.44 20.68 -1.05
C GLY A 97 4.83 21.07 -0.58
N GLY A 98 5.06 20.99 0.71
CA GLY A 98 6.32 21.41 1.34
C GLY A 98 7.50 20.45 1.15
N HIS A 99 7.24 19.24 0.74
CA HIS A 99 8.24 18.19 0.44
C HIS A 99 7.98 17.62 -0.95
N ASP A 100 8.97 16.91 -1.50
CA ASP A 100 8.92 16.41 -2.87
C ASP A 100 8.51 14.94 -2.94
N LEU A 101 9.06 14.09 -2.08
CA LEU A 101 8.73 12.67 -2.03
C LEU A 101 8.13 12.29 -0.68
N ARG A 102 7.17 11.38 -0.70
CA ARG A 102 6.67 10.68 0.49
C ARG A 102 7.01 9.21 0.39
N VAL A 103 7.72 8.72 1.39
CA VAL A 103 8.19 7.34 1.49
C VAL A 103 7.50 6.64 2.64
N ILE A 104 6.97 5.45 2.41
CA ILE A 104 6.44 4.59 3.48
C ILE A 104 7.45 3.48 3.71
N VAL A 105 7.94 3.37 4.94
CA VAL A 105 8.89 2.33 5.35
C VAL A 105 8.30 1.44 6.43
N GLU A 106 8.82 0.23 6.50
CA GLU A 106 8.50 -0.77 7.51
C GLU A 106 9.79 -1.28 8.14
N GLY A 107 9.78 -1.42 9.46
CA GLY A 107 10.88 -2.01 10.22
C GLY A 107 10.35 -2.81 11.41
N ALA A 108 11.20 -3.65 12.01
CA ALA A 108 10.84 -4.43 13.18
C ALA A 108 10.67 -3.56 14.45
N ASN A 109 11.30 -2.39 14.48
CA ASN A 109 11.22 -1.46 15.60
C ASN A 109 11.60 -0.03 15.17
N ILE A 110 11.34 0.95 16.05
CA ILE A 110 11.64 2.37 15.80
C ILE A 110 13.13 2.61 15.50
N LYS A 111 14.03 1.90 16.17
CA LYS A 111 15.48 2.06 15.98
C LYS A 111 15.92 1.62 14.57
N GLU A 112 15.33 0.55 14.06
CA GLU A 112 15.61 0.08 12.70
C GLU A 112 15.18 1.11 11.66
N VAL A 113 13.98 1.68 11.79
CA VAL A 113 13.50 2.75 10.92
C VAL A 113 14.38 3.99 11.03
N ALA A 114 14.76 4.41 12.25
CA ALA A 114 15.64 5.56 12.47
C ALA A 114 17.02 5.34 11.84
N ASN A 115 17.61 4.16 11.98
CA ASN A 115 18.89 3.81 11.34
C ASN A 115 18.78 3.83 9.81
N PHE A 116 17.68 3.28 9.25
CA PHE A 116 17.43 3.34 7.81
C PHE A 116 17.42 4.80 7.31
N VAL A 117 16.72 5.69 8.02
CA VAL A 117 16.66 7.11 7.64
C VAL A 117 18.05 7.74 7.70
N ALA A 118 18.78 7.56 8.80
CA ALA A 118 20.08 8.20 9.03
C ALA A 118 21.18 7.66 8.10
N GLU A 119 21.24 6.35 7.90
CA GLU A 119 22.35 5.70 7.23
C GLU A 119 22.13 5.48 5.73
N LYS A 120 20.86 5.36 5.31
CA LYS A 120 20.51 5.06 3.92
C LYS A 120 19.79 6.23 3.24
N LEU A 121 18.67 6.67 3.78
CA LEU A 121 17.81 7.64 3.11
C LEU A 121 18.43 9.05 3.08
N ALA A 122 18.88 9.56 4.23
CA ALA A 122 19.45 10.90 4.34
C ALA A 122 20.84 11.03 3.66
N THR A 123 21.49 9.90 3.34
CA THR A 123 22.80 9.87 2.66
C THR A 123 22.69 9.80 1.14
N ILE A 124 21.49 9.67 0.60
CA ILE A 124 21.29 9.70 -0.85
C ILE A 124 21.62 11.09 -1.37
N ASP A 125 22.43 11.13 -2.41
CA ASP A 125 22.79 12.37 -3.09
C ASP A 125 21.54 13.15 -3.53
N ARG A 126 21.53 14.47 -3.31
CA ARG A 126 20.42 15.40 -3.53
C ARG A 126 19.26 15.33 -2.53
N VAL A 127 19.24 14.40 -1.59
CA VAL A 127 18.33 14.49 -0.44
C VAL A 127 18.83 15.59 0.49
N THR A 128 18.00 16.61 0.72
CA THR A 128 18.35 17.79 1.52
C THR A 128 17.77 17.75 2.93
N SER A 129 16.62 17.14 3.09
CA SER A 129 15.99 16.93 4.41
C SER A 129 15.04 15.74 4.41
N THR A 130 14.84 15.20 5.60
CA THR A 130 13.86 14.14 5.86
C THR A 130 13.07 14.50 7.12
N ASP A 131 11.76 14.26 7.08
CA ASP A 131 10.87 14.42 8.24
C ASP A 131 10.11 13.11 8.44
N THR A 132 10.27 12.50 9.62
CA THR A 132 9.78 11.13 9.90
C THR A 132 8.62 11.14 10.85
N HIS A 133 7.48 10.59 10.41
CA HIS A 133 6.25 10.45 11.17
C HIS A 133 5.95 8.97 11.39
N PHE A 134 6.05 8.51 12.63
CA PHE A 134 5.72 7.13 12.96
C PHE A 134 4.21 6.92 12.96
N LEU A 135 3.74 5.84 12.33
CA LEU A 135 2.35 5.42 12.37
C LEU A 135 2.02 4.90 13.78
N LEU A 136 1.15 5.61 14.48
CA LEU A 136 0.73 5.23 15.83
C LEU A 136 -0.45 4.26 15.83
N LYS A 137 -1.36 4.41 14.87
CA LYS A 137 -2.54 3.54 14.72
C LYS A 137 -3.08 3.60 13.31
N ARG A 138 -3.42 2.44 12.78
CA ARG A 138 -4.11 2.29 11.49
C ARG A 138 -5.61 2.17 11.72
N TYR A 139 -6.38 3.11 11.21
CA TYR A 139 -7.85 3.07 11.25
C TYR A 139 -8.42 2.46 9.98
N LYS A 140 -7.94 2.92 8.84
CA LYS A 140 -8.32 2.47 7.50
C LYS A 140 -7.11 2.58 6.57
N ASP A 141 -6.93 1.61 5.69
CA ASP A 141 -5.87 1.60 4.69
C ASP A 141 -6.39 0.95 3.42
N ASP A 142 -6.22 1.62 2.28
CA ASP A 142 -6.62 1.16 0.95
C ASP A 142 -8.06 0.59 0.88
N GLY A 143 -8.98 1.20 1.65
CA GLY A 143 -10.39 0.78 1.71
C GLY A 143 -10.74 -0.16 2.87
N ASP A 144 -9.78 -0.89 3.43
CA ASP A 144 -9.98 -1.83 4.53
C ASP A 144 -9.94 -1.15 5.91
N ILE A 145 -10.84 -1.56 6.80
CA ILE A 145 -10.95 -1.03 8.17
C ILE A 145 -10.19 -1.96 9.11
N PHE A 146 -9.24 -1.40 9.89
CA PHE A 146 -8.36 -2.12 10.81
C PHE A 146 -8.74 -1.96 12.30
N VAL A 147 -9.77 -1.20 12.63
CA VAL A 147 -10.30 -1.13 13.99
C VAL A 147 -11.25 -2.30 14.24
N ALA A 148 -11.12 -2.92 15.42
CA ALA A 148 -12.10 -3.92 15.84
C ALA A 148 -13.49 -3.28 15.84
N GLU A 149 -14.46 -3.95 15.22
CA GLU A 149 -15.86 -3.57 15.43
C GLU A 149 -16.13 -3.61 16.93
N PRO A 150 -16.80 -2.60 17.51
CA PRO A 150 -17.23 -2.71 18.89
C PRO A 150 -18.04 -4.01 19.00
N GLU A 151 -17.66 -4.90 19.90
CA GLU A 151 -18.42 -6.14 20.17
C GLU A 151 -19.87 -5.73 20.28
N ALA A 152 -20.71 -6.24 19.36
CA ALA A 152 -22.14 -6.01 19.42
C ALA A 152 -22.60 -6.52 20.80
N ASN A 153 -22.89 -5.59 21.69
CA ASN A 153 -23.25 -5.85 23.06
C ASN A 153 -24.59 -6.59 23.01
N HIS A 154 -24.55 -7.92 22.90
CA HIS A 154 -25.69 -8.81 23.03
C HIS A 154 -26.15 -8.78 24.52
N ARG A 155 -26.49 -7.59 24.97
CA ARG A 155 -27.39 -7.51 26.15
C ARG A 155 -28.73 -8.03 25.68
N LEU A 156 -28.97 -9.30 26.01
CA LEU A 156 -30.31 -9.85 26.05
C LEU A 156 -31.16 -8.84 26.84
N MET A 157 -32.08 -8.15 26.10
CA MET A 157 -33.12 -7.40 26.77
C MET A 157 -33.99 -8.43 27.50
N VAL A 158 -33.78 -8.58 28.80
CA VAL A 158 -34.71 -9.28 29.65
C VAL A 158 -35.93 -8.36 29.73
N ALA A 159 -36.96 -8.69 28.98
CA ALA A 159 -38.26 -8.05 29.14
C ALA A 159 -38.84 -8.44 30.51
N PRO A 160 -39.55 -7.52 31.22
CA PRO A 160 -40.20 -7.77 32.51
C PRO A 160 -41.37 -8.75 32.42
#